data_4f991ee39b08a90fbcd316b26d57aa7d
#
_entry.id   4f991ee39b08a90fbcd316b26d57aa7d
#
_cell.length_a   1.000
_cell.length_b   1.000
_cell.length_c   1.000
_cell.angle_alpha   90.00
_cell.angle_beta   90.00
_cell.angle_gamma   90.00
#
_symmetry.space_group_name_H-M   'P 1'
#
loop_
_entity.id
_entity.type
_entity.pdbx_description
1 polymer ?
#
loop_
_entity_poly.entity_id
_entity_poly.type
_entity_poly.pdbx_seq_one_letter_code
_entity_poly.pdbx_strand_id
1 'polypeptide(L)'
;YKAYANWKVGSLDENPEIKYVKFKGVDGNYGYGYAVVVTLPETESSKVFDLAGTLSVAKTSSKANDAIKQNKFAFDTSYASTTTMLDKYDGGDLGKGGAIVKFAEDCGEIDIEFGEQALFTVDVTGQGKLNLAWNTKFNKEFAAMYDYANLDFLTFEGKPAFNRTGDFYIYADEDAFIYEVTADGAKEIKGLAWDEDYEAWTFKTRTLGSYAISDVELTEKTVTEDKDDTTTDGGKENPDTGR
;
A
#
# COMPACT_ATOMS: atom_id res chain seq x y z
N TYR A 1 14.59 22.61 -28.39
CA TYR A 1 13.64 21.52 -28.62
C TYR A 1 13.27 20.87 -27.29
N LYS A 2 12.01 20.35 -27.21
CA LYS A 2 11.49 19.59 -26.08
C LYS A 2 10.84 18.32 -26.59
N ALA A 3 10.76 17.29 -25.74
CA ALA A 3 10.00 16.10 -26.04
C ALA A 3 8.57 16.24 -25.53
N TYR A 4 7.63 15.63 -26.24
CA TYR A 4 6.21 15.63 -25.91
C TYR A 4 5.64 14.23 -26.14
N ALA A 5 4.73 13.82 -25.29
CA ALA A 5 3.97 12.58 -25.44
C ALA A 5 2.52 12.87 -25.81
N ASN A 6 1.97 12.05 -26.69
CA ASN A 6 0.54 11.96 -26.94
C ASN A 6 0.10 10.53 -26.65
N TRP A 7 -0.48 10.34 -25.46
CA TRP A 7 -0.87 9.04 -24.93
C TRP A 7 -2.16 8.54 -25.58
N LYS A 8 -2.17 7.27 -25.98
CA LYS A 8 -3.35 6.53 -26.44
C LYS A 8 -3.83 5.53 -25.38
N VAL A 9 -2.88 4.93 -24.68
CA VAL A 9 -3.12 3.99 -23.58
C VAL A 9 -2.25 4.42 -22.42
N GLY A 10 -2.82 4.46 -21.21
CA GLY A 10 -2.16 4.95 -20.03
C GLY A 10 -1.75 6.42 -20.13
N SER A 11 -1.05 6.91 -19.15
CA SER A 11 -0.39 8.24 -19.13
C SER A 11 0.66 8.28 -18.05
N LEU A 12 1.60 9.20 -18.18
CA LEU A 12 2.56 9.53 -17.12
C LEU A 12 2.43 11.02 -16.78
N ASP A 13 2.61 11.35 -15.52
CA ASP A 13 2.53 12.74 -15.04
C ASP A 13 3.72 13.57 -15.53
N GLU A 14 4.89 12.93 -15.65
CA GLU A 14 6.09 13.57 -16.13
C GLU A 14 6.16 13.59 -17.65
N ASN A 15 6.58 14.73 -18.19
CA ASN A 15 6.83 14.85 -19.61
C ASN A 15 8.15 14.16 -20.00
N PRO A 16 8.24 13.56 -21.21
CA PRO A 16 9.48 13.06 -21.73
C PRO A 16 10.56 14.15 -21.80
N GLU A 17 11.80 13.77 -21.53
CA GLU A 17 12.94 14.68 -21.57
C GLU A 17 13.90 14.35 -22.71
N ILE A 18 14.65 15.35 -23.17
CA ILE A 18 15.78 15.10 -24.09
C ILE A 18 17.05 15.12 -23.27
N LYS A 19 17.72 13.96 -23.19
CA LYS A 19 18.99 13.79 -22.46
C LYS A 19 20.11 13.34 -23.38
N TYR A 20 21.34 13.79 -23.06
CA TYR A 20 22.55 13.24 -23.70
C TYR A 20 22.99 12.04 -22.87
N VAL A 21 22.91 10.87 -23.47
CA VAL A 21 23.08 9.60 -22.76
C VAL A 21 24.09 8.70 -23.43
N LYS A 22 24.71 7.81 -22.65
CA LYS A 22 25.46 6.68 -23.16
C LYS A 22 24.49 5.53 -23.44
N PHE A 23 24.56 4.92 -24.59
CA PHE A 23 23.74 3.76 -24.96
C PHE A 23 24.60 2.69 -25.63
N LYS A 24 24.10 1.46 -25.63
CA LYS A 24 24.69 0.33 -26.32
C LYS A 24 23.97 0.17 -27.66
N GLY A 25 24.71 0.27 -28.75
CA GLY A 25 24.19 0.05 -30.09
C GLY A 25 23.80 -1.39 -30.36
N VAL A 26 23.09 -1.61 -31.44
CA VAL A 26 22.68 -2.96 -31.93
C VAL A 26 23.90 -3.83 -32.22
N ASP A 27 25.02 -3.20 -32.63
CA ASP A 27 26.34 -3.83 -32.85
C ASP A 27 27.09 -4.19 -31.55
N GLY A 28 26.51 -3.91 -30.40
CA GLY A 28 27.10 -4.14 -29.08
C GLY A 28 28.07 -3.08 -28.60
N ASN A 29 28.42 -2.08 -29.45
CA ASN A 29 29.33 -0.99 -29.09
C ASN A 29 28.59 0.10 -28.30
N TYR A 30 29.35 0.80 -27.44
CA TYR A 30 28.83 1.95 -26.71
C TYR A 30 29.00 3.23 -27.50
N GLY A 31 27.92 4.00 -27.61
CA GLY A 31 27.90 5.34 -28.21
C GLY A 31 27.32 6.37 -27.25
N TYR A 32 27.40 7.63 -27.65
CA TYR A 32 26.79 8.76 -26.96
C TYR A 32 25.89 9.51 -27.93
N GLY A 33 24.73 9.99 -27.48
CA GLY A 33 23.83 10.76 -28.28
C GLY A 33 22.66 11.32 -27.51
N TYR A 34 21.84 12.13 -28.18
CA TYR A 34 20.61 12.62 -27.61
C TYR A 34 19.50 11.56 -27.76
N ALA A 35 18.81 11.30 -26.66
CA ALA A 35 17.67 10.41 -26.61
C ALA A 35 16.46 11.11 -25.98
N VAL A 36 15.27 10.72 -26.40
CA VAL A 36 14.04 11.03 -25.67
C VAL A 36 13.92 9.99 -24.55
N VAL A 37 13.97 10.47 -23.31
CA VAL A 37 13.90 9.65 -22.11
C VAL A 37 12.53 9.80 -21.51
N VAL A 38 11.88 8.67 -21.26
CA VAL A 38 10.62 8.56 -20.51
C VAL A 38 10.95 7.88 -19.20
N THR A 39 10.70 8.57 -18.10
CA THR A 39 10.88 8.00 -16.75
C THR A 39 9.59 7.30 -16.36
N LEU A 40 9.69 6.01 -16.09
CA LEU A 40 8.56 5.23 -15.57
C LEU A 40 8.49 5.42 -14.05
N PRO A 41 7.31 5.64 -13.49
CA PRO A 41 7.17 5.75 -12.05
C PRO A 41 7.44 4.41 -11.39
N GLU A 42 7.97 4.46 -10.17
CA GLU A 42 7.94 3.31 -9.29
C GLU A 42 6.48 3.00 -8.94
N THR A 43 6.14 1.73 -8.86
CA THR A 43 4.80 1.29 -8.52
C THR A 43 4.85 0.14 -7.52
N GLU A 44 3.99 0.20 -6.53
CA GLU A 44 3.75 -0.86 -5.54
C GLU A 44 2.57 -1.75 -5.96
N SER A 45 2.13 -1.64 -7.20
CA SER A 45 1.05 -2.45 -7.74
C SER A 45 1.55 -3.79 -8.27
N SER A 46 0.80 -4.86 -7.99
CA SER A 46 1.02 -6.18 -8.61
C SER A 46 0.61 -6.24 -10.08
N LYS A 47 -0.01 -5.18 -10.61
CA LYS A 47 -0.50 -5.09 -11.99
C LYS A 47 0.60 -4.67 -12.96
N VAL A 48 0.42 -5.03 -14.22
CA VAL A 48 1.17 -4.48 -15.35
C VAL A 48 0.40 -3.28 -15.87
N PHE A 49 1.11 -2.21 -16.20
CA PHE A 49 0.56 -1.00 -16.77
C PHE A 49 1.01 -0.88 -18.22
N ASP A 50 0.05 -0.74 -19.12
CA ASP A 50 0.33 -0.55 -20.54
C ASP A 50 0.43 0.93 -20.86
N LEU A 51 1.41 1.27 -21.70
CA LEU A 51 1.66 2.61 -22.21
C LEU A 51 1.78 2.55 -23.71
N ALA A 52 0.93 3.26 -24.44
CA ALA A 52 1.05 3.40 -25.88
C ALA A 52 0.76 4.82 -26.33
N GLY A 53 1.39 5.22 -27.40
CA GLY A 53 1.19 6.57 -27.93
C GLY A 53 2.23 6.99 -28.96
N THR A 54 2.47 8.28 -29.00
CA THR A 54 3.47 8.89 -29.89
C THR A 54 4.32 9.87 -29.11
N LEU A 55 5.62 9.72 -29.20
CA LEU A 55 6.59 10.73 -28.75
C LEU A 55 6.94 11.64 -29.90
N SER A 56 7.11 12.92 -29.64
CA SER A 56 7.52 13.90 -30.65
C SER A 56 8.54 14.89 -30.11
N VAL A 57 9.39 15.41 -30.97
CA VAL A 57 10.38 16.44 -30.62
C VAL A 57 10.04 17.70 -31.39
N ALA A 58 9.76 18.79 -30.69
CA ALA A 58 9.36 20.06 -31.27
C ALA A 58 9.87 21.25 -30.45
N LYS A 59 9.82 22.47 -31.01
CA LYS A 59 10.19 23.71 -30.29
C LYS A 59 9.11 24.12 -29.30
N THR A 60 7.84 23.83 -29.60
CA THR A 60 6.68 24.17 -28.76
C THR A 60 5.67 23.04 -28.78
N SER A 61 4.78 22.97 -27.80
CA SER A 61 3.71 21.98 -27.70
C SER A 61 2.73 22.07 -28.89
N SER A 62 2.40 23.26 -29.36
CA SER A 62 1.53 23.45 -30.51
C SER A 62 2.10 22.85 -31.81
N LYS A 63 3.43 22.77 -31.93
CA LYS A 63 4.11 22.14 -33.07
C LYS A 63 4.37 20.65 -32.88
N ALA A 64 4.12 20.10 -31.70
CA ALA A 64 4.35 18.69 -31.43
C ALA A 64 3.41 17.80 -32.27
N ASN A 65 2.16 18.22 -32.44
CA ASN A 65 1.18 17.49 -33.27
C ASN A 65 1.48 17.58 -34.78
N ASP A 66 2.08 18.68 -35.18
CA ASP A 66 2.44 18.96 -36.60
C ASP A 66 3.87 18.51 -36.95
N ALA A 67 4.58 17.90 -35.96
CA ALA A 67 5.94 17.42 -36.22
C ALA A 67 5.98 16.44 -37.41
N ILE A 68 6.96 16.63 -38.27
CA ILE A 68 7.20 15.73 -39.40
C ILE A 68 7.48 14.31 -38.90
N LYS A 69 7.22 13.31 -39.74
CA LYS A 69 7.35 11.88 -39.39
C LYS A 69 8.69 11.51 -38.75
N GLN A 70 9.78 12.20 -39.13
CA GLN A 70 11.13 11.97 -38.59
C GLN A 70 11.28 12.36 -37.11
N ASN A 71 10.39 13.21 -36.60
CA ASN A 71 10.40 13.70 -35.25
C ASN A 71 9.28 13.07 -34.40
N LYS A 72 8.59 12.06 -34.93
CA LYS A 72 7.53 11.31 -34.24
C LYS A 72 7.91 9.84 -34.15
N PHE A 73 7.74 9.28 -32.98
CA PHE A 73 8.03 7.89 -32.70
C PHE A 73 6.79 7.26 -32.05
N ALA A 74 6.20 6.29 -32.73
CA ALA A 74 5.19 5.45 -32.12
C ALA A 74 5.86 4.51 -31.11
N PHE A 75 5.20 4.29 -30.00
CA PHE A 75 5.63 3.32 -29.00
C PHE A 75 4.44 2.57 -28.46
N ASP A 76 4.70 1.34 -28.04
CA ASP A 76 3.80 0.45 -27.36
C ASP A 76 4.67 -0.37 -26.39
N THR A 77 4.45 -0.23 -25.10
CA THR A 77 5.26 -0.85 -24.05
C THR A 77 4.44 -1.05 -22.80
N SER A 78 4.98 -1.82 -21.88
CA SER A 78 4.39 -1.98 -20.55
C SER A 78 5.45 -1.86 -19.48
N TYR A 79 5.03 -1.53 -18.28
CA TYR A 79 5.88 -1.55 -17.09
C TYR A 79 5.15 -2.16 -15.91
N ALA A 80 5.92 -2.70 -14.99
CA ALA A 80 5.42 -3.27 -13.73
C ALA A 80 6.43 -3.00 -12.62
N SER A 81 6.00 -3.18 -11.40
CA SER A 81 6.90 -3.17 -10.24
C SER A 81 7.98 -4.24 -10.38
N THR A 82 9.13 -3.95 -9.82
CA THR A 82 10.14 -4.99 -9.55
C THR A 82 9.53 -6.03 -8.62
N THR A 83 9.81 -7.31 -8.87
CA THR A 83 9.29 -8.40 -8.04
C THR A 83 10.42 -9.11 -7.32
N THR A 84 10.19 -9.42 -6.05
CA THR A 84 11.01 -10.35 -5.28
C THR A 84 10.45 -11.76 -5.50
N MET A 85 11.34 -12.73 -5.76
CA MET A 85 10.96 -14.14 -5.85
C MET A 85 11.16 -14.77 -4.47
N LEU A 86 10.12 -15.39 -3.95
CA LEU A 86 10.22 -16.27 -2.77
C LEU A 86 10.13 -17.73 -3.23
N ASP A 87 10.96 -18.56 -2.67
CA ASP A 87 10.97 -20.01 -2.88
C ASP A 87 10.81 -20.75 -1.55
N LYS A 88 10.74 -22.07 -1.62
CA LYS A 88 10.53 -22.92 -0.44
C LYS A 88 11.70 -22.95 0.55
N TYR A 89 12.85 -22.41 0.18
CA TYR A 89 14.04 -22.41 1.03
C TYR A 89 14.26 -21.08 1.70
N ASP A 90 13.76 -20.01 1.06
CA ASP A 90 13.90 -18.63 1.52
C ASP A 90 12.51 -18.05 1.66
N GLY A 91 11.80 -18.38 2.72
CA GLY A 91 10.51 -17.76 3.06
C GLY A 91 10.59 -16.25 3.17
N GLY A 92 11.78 -15.76 3.37
CA GLY A 92 12.23 -14.39 3.14
C GLY A 92 11.79 -13.40 4.18
N ASP A 93 12.74 -12.70 4.75
CA ASP A 93 12.51 -11.48 5.50
C ASP A 93 12.17 -10.34 4.50
N LEU A 94 10.91 -9.90 4.54
CA LEU A 94 10.45 -8.73 3.81
C LEU A 94 10.65 -7.49 4.69
N GLY A 95 11.74 -6.76 4.44
CA GLY A 95 12.00 -5.49 5.12
C GLY A 95 10.87 -4.47 4.97
N LYS A 96 10.89 -3.41 5.79
CA LYS A 96 9.90 -2.31 5.72
C LYS A 96 9.92 -1.66 4.33
N GLY A 97 8.74 -1.47 3.76
CA GLY A 97 8.56 -0.82 2.46
C GLY A 97 7.86 -1.69 1.43
N GLY A 98 7.91 -1.27 0.18
CA GLY A 98 7.24 -1.96 -0.91
C GLY A 98 7.90 -3.29 -1.26
N ALA A 99 7.11 -4.34 -1.37
CA ALA A 99 7.55 -5.63 -1.87
C ALA A 99 6.44 -6.27 -2.72
N ILE A 100 6.61 -6.24 -4.03
CA ILE A 100 5.81 -7.07 -4.93
C ILE A 100 6.47 -8.43 -4.99
N VAL A 101 5.79 -9.42 -4.46
CA VAL A 101 6.30 -10.80 -4.31
C VAL A 101 5.67 -11.70 -5.36
N LYS A 102 6.49 -12.56 -5.93
CA LYS A 102 6.10 -13.68 -6.76
C LYS A 102 6.63 -14.96 -6.11
N PHE A 103 5.80 -15.98 -6.06
CA PHE A 103 6.18 -17.27 -5.49
C PHE A 103 6.66 -18.23 -6.59
N ALA A 104 7.65 -19.06 -6.28
CA ALA A 104 8.11 -20.11 -7.19
C ALA A 104 7.00 -21.17 -7.38
N GLU A 105 7.00 -21.84 -8.53
CA GLU A 105 5.94 -22.80 -8.87
C GLU A 105 5.93 -24.04 -7.94
N ASP A 106 7.09 -24.43 -7.41
CA ASP A 106 7.26 -25.53 -6.48
C ASP A 106 7.21 -25.13 -5.00
N CYS A 107 6.86 -23.87 -4.75
CA CYS A 107 6.67 -23.33 -3.42
C CYS A 107 5.36 -23.90 -2.83
N GLY A 108 5.47 -24.63 -1.72
CA GLY A 108 4.34 -25.10 -0.95
C GLY A 108 4.06 -24.17 0.24
N GLU A 109 4.09 -24.73 1.44
CA GLU A 109 4.04 -23.97 2.67
C GLU A 109 5.38 -23.28 2.91
N ILE A 110 5.33 -22.00 3.23
CA ILE A 110 6.49 -21.13 3.53
C ILE A 110 6.22 -20.24 4.71
N ASP A 111 7.31 -19.82 5.33
CA ASP A 111 7.34 -18.79 6.36
C ASP A 111 7.73 -17.45 5.73
N ILE A 112 6.91 -16.44 5.89
CA ILE A 112 7.17 -15.08 5.41
C ILE A 112 7.36 -14.18 6.63
N GLU A 113 8.58 -13.73 6.83
CA GLU A 113 8.93 -12.83 7.93
C GLU A 113 8.70 -11.36 7.52
N PHE A 114 8.17 -10.57 8.44
CA PHE A 114 7.98 -9.13 8.29
C PHE A 114 8.85 -8.39 9.31
N GLY A 115 10.14 -8.52 9.14
CA GLY A 115 11.15 -8.06 10.10
C GLY A 115 10.95 -8.73 11.47
N GLU A 116 11.15 -7.96 12.52
CA GLU A 116 10.94 -8.39 13.91
C GLU A 116 9.49 -8.19 14.40
N GLN A 117 8.53 -7.98 13.47
CA GLN A 117 7.16 -7.62 13.83
C GLN A 117 6.18 -8.78 13.70
N ALA A 118 6.37 -9.62 12.69
CA ALA A 118 5.39 -10.68 12.41
C ALA A 118 5.98 -11.78 11.52
N LEU A 119 5.34 -12.95 11.58
CA LEU A 119 5.57 -14.11 10.75
C LEU A 119 4.25 -14.60 10.16
N PHE A 120 4.25 -15.03 8.91
CA PHE A 120 3.09 -15.64 8.28
C PHE A 120 3.44 -16.97 7.65
N THR A 121 3.00 -18.06 8.24
CA THR A 121 3.14 -19.43 7.71
C THR A 121 1.94 -19.76 6.82
N VAL A 122 2.16 -19.95 5.53
CA VAL A 122 1.07 -20.13 4.57
C VAL A 122 1.46 -20.98 3.37
N ASP A 123 0.55 -21.83 2.91
CA ASP A 123 0.70 -22.56 1.63
C ASP A 123 0.37 -21.62 0.46
N VAL A 124 1.38 -21.31 -0.35
CA VAL A 124 1.31 -20.41 -1.49
C VAL A 124 1.20 -21.12 -2.83
N THR A 125 0.86 -22.42 -2.83
CA THR A 125 0.66 -23.17 -4.06
C THR A 125 -0.37 -22.50 -4.96
N GLY A 126 0.05 -22.12 -6.18
CA GLY A 126 -0.79 -21.43 -7.16
C GLY A 126 -1.11 -19.99 -6.82
N GLN A 127 -0.41 -19.40 -5.86
CA GLN A 127 -0.57 -18.00 -5.50
C GLN A 127 -0.03 -17.09 -6.60
N GLY A 128 -0.84 -16.13 -7.02
CA GLY A 128 -0.39 -15.03 -7.89
C GLY A 128 0.48 -14.01 -7.15
N LYS A 129 0.96 -13.02 -7.88
CA LYS A 129 1.73 -11.91 -7.29
C LYS A 129 0.90 -11.17 -6.23
N LEU A 130 1.54 -10.82 -5.13
CA LEU A 130 0.97 -10.01 -4.06
C LEU A 130 1.83 -8.78 -3.78
N ASN A 131 1.19 -7.71 -3.33
CA ASN A 131 1.87 -6.60 -2.68
C ASN A 131 1.89 -6.90 -1.18
N LEU A 132 3.06 -7.25 -0.65
CA LEU A 132 3.29 -7.52 0.77
C LEU A 132 3.98 -6.35 1.49
N ALA A 133 3.91 -5.14 0.91
CA ALA A 133 4.41 -3.94 1.56
C ALA A 133 3.75 -3.73 2.93
N TRP A 134 4.58 -3.48 3.92
CA TRP A 134 4.15 -3.28 5.30
C TRP A 134 4.90 -2.12 5.96
N ASN A 135 4.34 -1.59 7.03
CA ASN A 135 4.99 -0.55 7.82
C ASN A 135 4.45 -0.53 9.25
N THR A 136 5.17 0.21 10.12
CA THR A 136 4.81 0.45 11.52
C THR A 136 4.51 1.95 11.77
N LYS A 137 3.93 2.63 10.78
CA LYS A 137 3.59 4.06 10.92
C LYS A 137 2.49 4.25 11.94
N PHE A 138 2.69 5.23 12.82
CA PHE A 138 1.72 5.56 13.84
C PHE A 138 0.42 6.10 13.22
N ASN A 139 -0.70 5.47 13.56
CA ASN A 139 -2.03 5.86 13.10
C ASN A 139 -2.65 6.86 14.09
N LYS A 140 -2.51 8.16 13.79
CA LYS A 140 -2.98 9.25 14.66
C LYS A 140 -4.50 9.28 14.81
N GLU A 141 -5.24 8.92 13.76
CA GLU A 141 -6.71 8.94 13.76
C GLU A 141 -7.25 7.84 14.69
N PHE A 142 -6.70 6.64 14.57
CA PHE A 142 -7.04 5.54 15.45
C PHE A 142 -6.60 5.82 16.89
N ALA A 143 -5.37 6.29 17.11
CA ALA A 143 -4.85 6.58 18.45
C ALA A 143 -5.65 7.68 19.18
N ALA A 144 -6.24 8.62 18.43
CA ALA A 144 -7.09 9.65 19.03
C ALA A 144 -8.40 9.10 19.62
N MET A 145 -8.83 7.90 19.23
CA MET A 145 -9.99 7.22 19.82
C MET A 145 -9.65 6.58 21.16
N TYR A 146 -8.35 6.33 21.43
CA TYR A 146 -7.84 5.59 22.61
C TYR A 146 -6.65 6.31 23.22
N ASP A 147 -6.85 7.57 23.64
CA ASP A 147 -5.82 8.47 24.14
C ASP A 147 -5.19 8.06 25.49
N TYR A 148 -5.72 7.01 26.12
CA TYR A 148 -5.24 6.42 27.36
C TYR A 148 -4.30 5.22 27.16
N ALA A 149 -4.14 4.74 25.91
CA ALA A 149 -3.37 3.54 25.59
C ALA A 149 -2.06 3.90 24.88
N ASN A 150 -1.01 3.12 25.14
CA ASN A 150 0.17 3.12 24.28
C ASN A 150 -0.07 2.14 23.13
N LEU A 151 0.13 2.61 21.91
CA LEU A 151 -0.22 1.87 20.70
C LEU A 151 0.96 1.76 19.76
N ASP A 152 1.23 0.54 19.34
CA ASP A 152 2.06 0.22 18.19
C ASP A 152 1.19 -0.28 17.04
N PHE A 153 1.71 -0.17 15.82
CA PHE A 153 0.95 -0.53 14.62
C PHE A 153 1.75 -1.40 13.67
N LEU A 154 1.07 -2.38 13.09
CA LEU A 154 1.54 -3.16 11.94
C LEU A 154 0.51 -3.06 10.83
N THR A 155 0.89 -2.48 9.70
CA THR A 155 -0.06 -2.20 8.61
C THR A 155 0.42 -2.75 7.27
N PHE A 156 -0.46 -3.51 6.61
CA PHE A 156 -0.33 -3.96 5.23
C PHE A 156 -1.25 -3.11 4.34
N GLU A 157 -0.71 -2.06 3.72
CA GLU A 157 -1.50 -1.06 2.98
C GLU A 157 -2.28 -1.68 1.81
N GLY A 158 -1.69 -2.67 1.15
CA GLY A 158 -2.31 -3.40 0.03
C GLY A 158 -3.39 -4.41 0.43
N LYS A 159 -3.57 -4.67 1.72
CA LYS A 159 -4.44 -5.74 2.25
C LYS A 159 -4.35 -7.03 1.44
N PRO A 160 -3.14 -7.60 1.29
CA PRO A 160 -2.92 -8.77 0.45
C PRO A 160 -3.81 -9.93 0.90
N ALA A 161 -4.46 -10.56 -0.09
CA ALA A 161 -5.30 -11.73 0.13
C ALA A 161 -4.67 -12.96 -0.51
N PHE A 162 -4.38 -13.95 0.31
CA PHE A 162 -3.83 -15.23 -0.12
C PHE A 162 -4.94 -16.18 -0.57
N ASN A 163 -4.57 -17.14 -1.42
CA ASN A 163 -5.50 -18.18 -1.88
C ASN A 163 -5.91 -19.11 -0.75
N ARG A 164 -5.03 -19.31 0.24
CA ARG A 164 -5.21 -20.19 1.38
C ARG A 164 -5.11 -19.45 2.69
N THR A 165 -5.71 -20.02 3.72
CA THR A 165 -5.58 -19.54 5.09
C THR A 165 -4.24 -20.03 5.64
N GLY A 166 -3.51 -19.14 6.32
CA GLY A 166 -2.29 -19.43 7.03
C GLY A 166 -2.39 -19.04 8.50
N ASP A 167 -1.33 -19.33 9.25
CA ASP A 167 -1.16 -18.95 10.62
C ASP A 167 -0.32 -17.65 10.66
N PHE A 168 -0.91 -16.59 11.22
CA PHE A 168 -0.27 -15.28 11.30
C PHE A 168 0.11 -15.01 12.75
N TYR A 169 1.38 -14.72 12.98
CA TYR A 169 1.99 -14.46 14.27
C TYR A 169 2.40 -13.00 14.35
N ILE A 170 2.00 -12.30 15.42
CA ILE A 170 2.41 -10.94 15.72
C ILE A 170 3.27 -10.99 16.98
N TYR A 171 4.53 -10.55 16.84
CA TYR A 171 5.47 -10.50 17.96
C TYR A 171 5.13 -9.31 18.86
N ALA A 172 4.69 -9.61 20.06
CA ALA A 172 4.35 -8.64 21.10
C ALA A 172 4.42 -9.34 22.47
N ASP A 173 4.43 -8.57 23.54
CA ASP A 173 4.43 -9.13 24.90
C ASP A 173 3.15 -9.98 25.16
N GLU A 174 3.24 -11.00 26.01
CA GLU A 174 2.13 -11.90 26.34
C GLU A 174 0.93 -11.14 26.95
N ASP A 175 1.19 -10.05 27.65
CA ASP A 175 0.17 -9.20 28.27
C ASP A 175 -0.36 -8.09 27.33
N ALA A 176 0.11 -8.03 26.09
CA ALA A 176 -0.40 -7.10 25.10
C ALA A 176 -1.78 -7.51 24.56
N PHE A 177 -2.52 -6.54 24.09
CA PHE A 177 -3.82 -6.71 23.46
C PHE A 177 -3.71 -6.41 21.96
N ILE A 178 -4.15 -7.33 21.10
CA ILE A 178 -4.03 -7.21 19.64
C ILE A 178 -5.41 -7.01 19.03
N TYR A 179 -5.54 -5.97 18.19
CA TYR A 179 -6.79 -5.63 17.51
C TYR A 179 -6.60 -5.44 16.02
N GLU A 180 -7.65 -5.76 15.24
CA GLU A 180 -7.76 -5.30 13.85
C GLU A 180 -8.15 -3.80 13.87
N VAL A 181 -7.39 -2.98 13.13
CA VAL A 181 -7.70 -1.54 12.97
C VAL A 181 -8.78 -1.38 11.90
N THR A 182 -9.90 -0.78 12.28
CA THR A 182 -11.00 -0.46 11.36
C THR A 182 -11.29 1.05 11.37
N ALA A 183 -12.14 1.49 10.46
CA ALA A 183 -12.61 2.88 10.44
C ALA A 183 -13.45 3.23 11.68
N ASP A 184 -14.10 2.23 12.27
CA ASP A 184 -14.98 2.39 13.43
C ASP A 184 -14.23 2.17 14.76
N GLY A 185 -12.92 1.86 14.72
CA GLY A 185 -12.09 1.64 15.90
C GLY A 185 -11.49 0.23 15.97
N ALA A 186 -11.13 -0.17 17.17
CA ALA A 186 -10.52 -1.46 17.48
C ALA A 186 -11.57 -2.58 17.37
N LYS A 187 -11.19 -3.64 16.65
CA LYS A 187 -12.04 -4.82 16.49
C LYS A 187 -11.27 -6.05 16.97
N GLU A 188 -11.93 -6.84 17.79
CA GLU A 188 -11.38 -8.11 18.28
C GLU A 188 -11.08 -9.08 17.14
N ILE A 189 -9.95 -9.76 17.25
CA ILE A 189 -9.51 -10.78 16.28
C ILE A 189 -10.04 -12.13 16.73
N LYS A 190 -10.82 -12.78 15.88
CA LYS A 190 -11.38 -14.10 16.19
C LYS A 190 -10.29 -15.18 16.21
N GLY A 191 -10.28 -15.96 17.28
CA GLY A 191 -9.35 -17.07 17.44
C GLY A 191 -7.91 -16.63 17.72
N LEU A 192 -7.72 -15.38 18.15
CA LEU A 192 -6.46 -14.89 18.68
C LEU A 192 -6.07 -15.72 19.92
N ALA A 193 -4.84 -16.20 19.96
CA ALA A 193 -4.28 -16.96 21.08
C ALA A 193 -2.79 -16.68 21.21
N TRP A 194 -2.27 -16.82 22.40
CA TRP A 194 -0.82 -16.80 22.65
C TRP A 194 -0.18 -18.13 22.27
N ASP A 195 0.94 -18.09 21.58
CA ASP A 195 1.76 -19.23 21.22
C ASP A 195 3.09 -19.17 21.96
N GLU A 196 3.30 -20.11 22.89
CA GLU A 196 4.49 -20.16 23.74
C GLU A 196 5.77 -20.51 22.96
N ASP A 197 5.65 -21.30 21.87
CA ASP A 197 6.80 -21.73 21.08
C ASP A 197 7.37 -20.60 20.22
N TYR A 198 6.48 -19.73 19.73
CA TYR A 198 6.85 -18.56 18.92
C TYR A 198 6.97 -17.27 19.75
N GLU A 199 6.58 -17.29 21.01
CA GLU A 199 6.48 -16.08 21.87
C GLU A 199 5.71 -14.97 21.13
N ALA A 200 4.52 -15.31 20.58
CA ALA A 200 3.76 -14.43 19.70
C ALA A 200 2.25 -14.64 19.84
N TRP A 201 1.48 -13.62 19.52
CA TRP A 201 0.04 -13.71 19.32
C TRP A 201 -0.28 -14.27 17.94
N THR A 202 -1.04 -15.36 17.87
CA THR A 202 -1.36 -16.06 16.62
C THR A 202 -2.85 -16.15 16.34
N PHE A 203 -3.20 -16.13 15.05
CA PHE A 203 -4.55 -16.38 14.55
C PHE A 203 -4.51 -16.81 13.09
N LYS A 204 -5.59 -17.48 12.64
CA LYS A 204 -5.71 -17.91 11.25
C LYS A 204 -6.33 -16.84 10.38
N THR A 205 -5.63 -16.48 9.29
CA THR A 205 -6.15 -15.53 8.31
C THR A 205 -5.72 -15.89 6.89
N ARG A 206 -6.37 -15.30 5.90
CA ARG A 206 -5.95 -15.28 4.49
C ARG A 206 -5.71 -13.88 3.98
N THR A 207 -5.97 -12.86 4.80
CA THR A 207 -5.82 -11.45 4.40
C THR A 207 -5.06 -10.73 5.49
N LEU A 208 -3.96 -10.09 5.11
CA LEU A 208 -3.20 -9.26 6.04
C LEU A 208 -3.75 -7.84 6.02
N GLY A 209 -4.09 -7.32 7.18
CA GLY A 209 -4.76 -6.03 7.35
C GLY A 209 -3.89 -5.00 8.07
N SER A 210 -4.53 -4.21 8.90
CA SER A 210 -3.87 -3.29 9.84
C SER A 210 -4.20 -3.73 11.25
N TYR A 211 -3.19 -3.76 12.09
CA TYR A 211 -3.27 -4.24 13.47
C TYR A 211 -2.74 -3.17 14.41
N ALA A 212 -3.38 -3.07 15.57
CA ALA A 212 -2.91 -2.28 16.71
C ALA A 212 -2.51 -3.22 17.83
N ILE A 213 -1.37 -2.94 18.45
CA ILE A 213 -0.83 -3.62 19.62
C ILE A 213 -0.93 -2.61 20.75
N SER A 214 -1.62 -2.96 21.83
CA SER A 214 -1.93 -2.08 22.94
C SER A 214 -1.43 -2.65 24.25
N ASP A 215 -0.96 -1.80 25.16
CA ASP A 215 -0.60 -2.14 26.54
C ASP A 215 -1.82 -2.30 27.48
N VAL A 216 -3.00 -1.90 27.02
CA VAL A 216 -4.25 -2.00 27.78
C VAL A 216 -5.41 -2.42 26.88
N GLU A 217 -6.45 -2.99 27.46
CA GLU A 217 -7.67 -3.33 26.74
C GLU A 217 -8.33 -2.08 26.15
N LEU A 218 -8.62 -2.11 24.84
CA LEU A 218 -9.31 -1.03 24.15
C LEU A 218 -10.82 -1.27 24.23
N THR A 219 -11.47 -0.47 25.05
CA THR A 219 -12.93 -0.45 25.13
C THR A 219 -13.48 0.60 24.17
N GLU A 220 -14.55 0.25 23.43
CA GLU A 220 -15.27 1.23 22.63
C GLU A 220 -15.66 2.42 23.55
N LYS A 221 -15.21 3.64 23.21
CA LYS A 221 -15.80 4.83 23.78
C LYS A 221 -17.26 4.84 23.34
N THR A 222 -18.16 4.43 24.22
CA THR A 222 -19.55 4.86 24.10
C THR A 222 -19.51 6.38 24.08
N VAL A 223 -19.76 6.98 22.92
CA VAL A 223 -20.05 8.41 22.81
C VAL A 223 -21.34 8.58 23.62
N THR A 224 -21.20 8.86 24.90
CA THR A 224 -22.28 9.48 25.65
C THR A 224 -22.44 10.84 25.00
N GLU A 225 -23.46 10.97 24.13
CA GLU A 225 -23.99 12.27 23.80
C GLU A 225 -24.29 12.92 25.16
N ASP A 226 -23.46 13.83 25.58
CA ASP A 226 -23.82 14.81 26.59
C ASP A 226 -25.03 15.55 25.99
N LYS A 227 -26.22 15.05 26.32
CA LYS A 227 -27.42 15.82 26.24
C LYS A 227 -27.24 16.93 27.26
N ASP A 228 -26.75 18.04 26.75
CA ASP A 228 -26.77 19.31 27.43
C ASP A 228 -28.25 19.62 27.67
N ASP A 229 -28.71 19.17 28.84
CA ASP A 229 -30.06 19.41 29.34
C ASP A 229 -30.11 20.85 29.87
N THR A 230 -29.98 21.80 28.95
CA THR A 230 -30.37 23.18 29.22
C THR A 230 -31.89 23.33 29.09
N THR A 231 -32.59 22.74 30.01
CA THR A 231 -33.95 23.19 30.37
C THR A 231 -33.81 24.55 31.05
N THR A 232 -33.71 25.58 30.27
CA THR A 232 -34.02 26.92 30.71
C THR A 232 -35.53 27.08 30.55
N ASP A 233 -36.24 26.70 31.60
CA ASP A 233 -37.57 27.17 31.89
C ASP A 233 -37.51 28.69 32.12
N GLY A 234 -37.80 29.43 31.10
CA GLY A 234 -37.96 30.88 31.10
C GLY A 234 -39.36 31.23 30.66
N GLY A 235 -40.35 30.98 31.53
CA GLY A 235 -41.67 31.51 31.41
C GLY A 235 -41.60 33.01 31.22
N LYS A 236 -41.89 33.50 30.02
CA LYS A 236 -42.34 34.87 29.77
C LYS A 236 -43.81 34.84 29.49
N GLU A 237 -44.57 35.27 30.53
CA GLU A 237 -45.95 35.66 30.38
C GLU A 237 -46.07 36.74 29.30
N ASN A 238 -46.99 36.50 28.40
CA ASN A 238 -47.34 37.48 27.35
C ASN A 238 -48.21 38.54 28.00
N PRO A 239 -47.93 39.86 27.87
CA PRO A 239 -48.81 40.87 28.41
C PRO A 239 -50.11 40.95 27.60
N ASP A 240 -51.18 40.80 28.34
CA ASP A 240 -52.53 41.00 27.90
C ASP A 240 -52.70 42.44 27.34
N THR A 241 -52.97 42.57 26.05
CA THR A 241 -53.43 43.82 25.46
C THR A 241 -54.88 43.62 25.08
N GLY A 242 -55.75 43.98 26.03
CA GLY A 242 -57.14 44.20 25.75
C GLY A 242 -57.36 45.41 24.83
N ARG A 243 -58.08 45.17 23.77
CA ARG A 243 -59.18 45.93 23.18
C ARG A 243 -59.58 45.39 21.81
#